data_8618228bd8c17ce13c60f833a24dba0a
#
_entry.id   8618228bd8c17ce13c60f833a24dba0a
#
_cell.length_a   1.000
_cell.length_b   1.000
_cell.length_c   1.000
_cell.angle_alpha   90.00
_cell.angle_beta   90.00
_cell.angle_gamma   90.00
#
_symmetry.space_group_name_H-M   'P 1'
#
loop_
_entity.id
_entity.type
_entity.pdbx_description
1 polymer ?
#
loop_
_entity_poly.entity_id
_entity_poly.type
_entity_poly.pdbx_seq_one_letter_code
_entity_poly.pdbx_strand_id
1 'polypeptide(L)'
;MEQVQAGNPGAFTALFERHRAPLYGFVLRMTREEASAEDCFQDTFLSVHRARQTWSRAAGTFRSWLFRIAANAVHDHQRRSSRRPLVLTEEELPLPVRDWPEERLMLERALAQLPPHLREAFLLGAMHGLDHSELAEALDISPDNARARLSRARTQLRQLLGGS
;
A
#
# COMPACT_ATOMS: atom_id res chain seq x y z
N MET A 1 7.19 -7.05 16.45
CA MET A 1 8.23 -7.69 15.64
C MET A 1 9.36 -8.30 16.51
N GLU A 2 9.86 -7.61 17.52
CA GLU A 2 10.90 -8.12 18.44
C GLU A 2 10.56 -9.50 19.04
N GLN A 3 9.32 -9.72 19.46
CA GLN A 3 8.86 -11.01 19.96
C GLN A 3 8.86 -12.11 18.88
N VAL A 4 8.63 -11.75 17.61
CA VAL A 4 8.75 -12.68 16.48
C VAL A 4 10.20 -13.10 16.28
N GLN A 5 11.12 -12.13 16.35
CA GLN A 5 12.56 -12.39 16.27
C GLN A 5 13.06 -13.25 17.44
N ALA A 6 12.50 -13.06 18.62
CA ALA A 6 12.78 -13.89 19.82
C ALA A 6 12.15 -15.30 19.78
N GLY A 7 11.41 -15.64 18.70
CA GLY A 7 10.79 -16.95 18.55
C GLY A 7 9.56 -17.18 19.42
N ASN A 8 8.91 -16.12 19.91
CA ASN A 8 7.70 -16.23 20.73
C ASN A 8 6.56 -16.86 19.92
N PRO A 9 6.00 -18.03 20.33
CA PRO A 9 4.88 -18.64 19.65
C PRO A 9 3.66 -17.70 19.62
N GLY A 10 3.00 -17.60 18.47
CA GLY A 10 1.83 -16.74 18.30
C GLY A 10 2.14 -15.26 18.05
N ALA A 11 3.36 -14.79 18.28
CA ALA A 11 3.73 -13.39 18.02
C ALA A 11 3.58 -13.00 16.54
N PHE A 12 3.92 -13.91 15.64
CA PHE A 12 3.74 -13.68 14.19
C PHE A 12 2.25 -13.63 13.81
N THR A 13 1.43 -14.52 14.36
CA THR A 13 -0.02 -14.52 14.15
C THR A 13 -0.65 -13.22 14.64
N ALA A 14 -0.29 -12.74 15.83
CA ALA A 14 -0.78 -11.48 16.36
C ALA A 14 -0.36 -10.29 15.49
N LEU A 15 0.87 -10.29 14.97
CA LEU A 15 1.38 -9.29 14.06
C LEU A 15 0.60 -9.30 12.72
N PHE A 16 0.39 -10.48 12.16
CA PHE A 16 -0.40 -10.70 10.95
C PHE A 16 -1.83 -10.17 11.14
N GLU A 17 -2.54 -10.58 12.18
CA GLU A 17 -3.93 -10.15 12.43
C GLU A 17 -4.05 -8.63 12.59
N ARG A 18 -3.08 -7.99 13.21
CA ARG A 18 -3.08 -6.52 13.37
C ARG A 18 -2.92 -5.77 12.05
N HIS A 19 -2.15 -6.31 11.13
CA HIS A 19 -1.75 -5.59 9.92
C HIS A 19 -2.43 -6.08 8.64
N ARG A 20 -3.12 -7.23 8.66
CA ARG A 20 -3.71 -7.84 7.47
C ARG A 20 -4.70 -6.94 6.74
N ALA A 21 -5.64 -6.34 7.46
CA ALA A 21 -6.68 -5.54 6.83
C ALA A 21 -6.14 -4.22 6.20
N PRO A 22 -5.34 -3.39 6.91
CA PRO A 22 -4.75 -2.22 6.29
C PRO A 22 -3.79 -2.56 5.15
N LEU A 23 -3.02 -3.64 5.27
CA LEU A 23 -2.11 -4.07 4.22
C LEU A 23 -2.86 -4.55 2.97
N TYR A 24 -3.87 -5.40 3.15
CA TYR A 24 -4.70 -5.87 2.03
C TYR A 24 -5.40 -4.71 1.32
N GLY A 25 -5.95 -3.77 2.07
CA GLY A 25 -6.57 -2.56 1.52
C GLY A 25 -5.60 -1.69 0.70
N PHE A 26 -4.35 -1.59 1.13
CA PHE A 26 -3.29 -0.92 0.36
C PHE A 26 -3.00 -1.66 -0.95
N VAL A 27 -2.69 -2.94 -0.86
CA VAL A 27 -2.31 -3.76 -2.01
C VAL A 27 -3.43 -3.81 -3.04
N LEU A 28 -4.70 -3.97 -2.60
CA LEU A 28 -5.86 -4.01 -3.48
C LEU A 28 -6.07 -2.70 -4.25
N ARG A 29 -5.91 -1.53 -3.59
CA ARG A 29 -5.98 -0.23 -4.26
C ARG A 29 -4.83 0.01 -5.24
N MET A 30 -3.68 -0.60 -4.99
CA MET A 30 -2.53 -0.49 -5.89
C MET A 30 -2.64 -1.41 -7.10
N THR A 31 -3.07 -2.66 -6.93
CA THR A 31 -3.19 -3.65 -8.00
C THR A 31 -4.48 -3.50 -8.81
N ARG A 32 -5.56 -3.05 -8.15
CA ARG A 32 -6.90 -2.90 -8.74
C ARG A 32 -7.51 -4.21 -9.27
N GLU A 33 -7.01 -5.33 -8.80
CA GLU A 33 -7.47 -6.68 -9.17
C GLU A 33 -7.30 -7.59 -7.95
N GLU A 34 -8.36 -8.33 -7.60
CA GLU A 34 -8.40 -9.14 -6.39
C GLU A 34 -7.35 -10.25 -6.40
N ALA A 35 -7.23 -10.98 -7.51
CA ALA A 35 -6.24 -12.05 -7.65
C ALA A 35 -4.79 -11.54 -7.52
N SER A 36 -4.49 -10.41 -8.14
CA SER A 36 -3.19 -9.73 -8.02
C SER A 36 -2.94 -9.23 -6.59
N ALA A 37 -3.99 -8.75 -5.93
CA ALA A 37 -3.90 -8.29 -4.54
C ALA A 37 -3.61 -9.45 -3.59
N GLU A 38 -4.26 -10.58 -3.75
CA GLU A 38 -4.00 -11.79 -2.97
C GLU A 38 -2.57 -12.28 -3.13
N ASP A 39 -2.07 -12.34 -4.36
CA ASP A 39 -0.70 -12.73 -4.66
C ASP A 39 0.32 -11.78 -3.99
N CYS A 40 0.16 -10.47 -4.16
CA CYS A 40 1.05 -9.48 -3.54
C CYS A 40 0.96 -9.50 -2.01
N PHE A 41 -0.22 -9.71 -1.46
CA PHE A 41 -0.43 -9.82 -0.02
C PHE A 41 0.29 -11.04 0.57
N GLN A 42 0.15 -12.20 -0.05
CA GLN A 42 0.84 -13.42 0.35
C GLN A 42 2.36 -13.26 0.24
N ASP A 43 2.84 -12.74 -0.89
CA ASP A 43 4.28 -12.49 -1.14
C ASP A 43 4.85 -11.54 -0.08
N THR A 44 4.08 -10.53 0.34
CA THR A 44 4.48 -9.59 1.39
C THR A 44 4.71 -10.31 2.72
N PHE A 45 3.76 -11.09 3.20
CA PHE A 45 3.91 -11.79 4.48
C PHE A 45 4.95 -12.91 4.46
N LEU A 46 5.11 -13.60 3.34
CA LEU A 46 6.22 -14.54 3.14
C LEU A 46 7.58 -13.83 3.22
N SER A 47 7.67 -12.66 2.59
CA SER A 47 8.90 -11.84 2.64
C SER A 47 9.17 -11.29 4.04
N VAL A 48 8.14 -10.84 4.75
CA VAL A 48 8.23 -10.44 6.16
C VAL A 48 8.76 -11.59 7.02
N HIS A 49 8.21 -12.80 6.85
CA HIS A 49 8.65 -13.96 7.60
C HIS A 49 10.11 -14.32 7.32
N ARG A 50 10.50 -14.34 6.04
CA ARG A 50 11.90 -14.64 5.62
C ARG A 50 12.88 -13.59 6.11
N ALA A 51 12.53 -12.32 5.99
CA ALA A 51 13.39 -11.18 6.35
C ALA A 51 13.25 -10.73 7.81
N ARG A 52 12.50 -11.45 8.66
CA ARG A 52 12.19 -11.04 10.03
C ARG A 52 13.40 -10.69 10.89
N GLN A 53 14.54 -11.37 10.66
CA GLN A 53 15.77 -11.12 11.40
C GLN A 53 16.52 -9.86 10.95
N THR A 54 16.19 -9.32 9.77
CA THR A 54 16.83 -8.11 9.24
C THR A 54 16.18 -6.82 9.74
N TRP A 55 14.96 -6.90 10.28
CA TRP A 55 14.31 -5.72 10.82
C TRP A 55 14.99 -5.26 12.10
N SER A 56 15.17 -3.95 12.23
CA SER A 56 15.69 -3.30 13.42
C SER A 56 14.89 -2.03 13.72
N ARG A 57 14.55 -1.84 14.98
CA ARG A 57 13.86 -0.62 15.44
C ARG A 57 14.71 0.64 15.19
N ALA A 58 16.02 0.52 15.21
CA ALA A 58 16.93 1.62 14.93
C ALA A 58 16.89 2.05 13.45
N ALA A 59 16.48 1.16 12.55
CA ALA A 59 16.35 1.44 11.12
C ALA A 59 14.97 1.97 10.71
N GLY A 60 14.00 2.00 11.63
CA GLY A 60 12.65 2.52 11.37
C GLY A 60 11.54 1.72 12.04
N THR A 61 10.31 2.19 11.87
CA THR A 61 9.14 1.51 12.45
C THR A 61 8.85 0.20 11.72
N PHE A 62 8.25 -0.78 12.42
CA PHE A 62 7.79 -2.00 11.75
C PHE A 62 6.78 -1.70 10.64
N ARG A 63 5.96 -0.67 10.82
CA ARG A 63 4.95 -0.27 9.85
C ARG A 63 5.60 0.25 8.55
N SER A 64 6.59 1.13 8.62
CA SER A 64 7.30 1.62 7.43
C SER A 64 8.01 0.46 6.70
N TRP A 65 8.66 -0.42 7.45
CA TRP A 65 9.32 -1.60 6.90
C TRP A 65 8.33 -2.58 6.23
N LEU A 66 7.17 -2.84 6.86
CA LEU A 66 6.11 -3.69 6.30
C LEU A 66 5.58 -3.14 4.98
N PHE A 67 5.24 -1.84 4.94
CA PHE A 67 4.74 -1.21 3.73
C PHE A 67 5.79 -1.08 2.64
N ARG A 68 7.08 -0.96 2.99
CA ARG A 68 8.18 -1.06 2.02
C ARG A 68 8.20 -2.42 1.33
N ILE A 69 8.07 -3.51 2.08
CA ILE A 69 7.99 -4.86 1.50
C ILE A 69 6.75 -4.98 0.61
N ALA A 70 5.61 -4.46 1.04
CA ALA A 70 4.37 -4.49 0.26
C ALA A 70 4.48 -3.66 -1.03
N ALA A 71 5.02 -2.45 -0.97
CA ALA A 71 5.25 -1.61 -2.15
C ALA A 71 6.16 -2.31 -3.16
N ASN A 72 7.24 -2.94 -2.70
CA ASN A 72 8.12 -3.73 -3.55
C ASN A 72 7.40 -4.91 -4.20
N ALA A 73 6.58 -5.65 -3.46
CA ALA A 73 5.79 -6.76 -4.01
C ALA A 73 4.83 -6.28 -5.10
N VAL A 74 4.16 -5.14 -4.90
CA VAL A 74 3.28 -4.50 -5.90
C VAL A 74 4.09 -4.08 -7.14
N HIS A 75 5.22 -3.40 -6.96
CA HIS A 75 6.07 -2.96 -8.08
C HIS A 75 6.60 -4.15 -8.89
N ASP A 76 7.02 -5.22 -8.22
CA ASP A 76 7.47 -6.46 -8.88
C ASP A 76 6.33 -7.12 -9.66
N HIS A 77 5.14 -7.16 -9.08
CA HIS A 77 3.95 -7.67 -9.76
C HIS A 77 3.62 -6.84 -11.00
N GLN A 78 3.58 -5.52 -10.89
CA GLN A 78 3.31 -4.60 -12.01
C GLN A 78 4.35 -4.73 -13.13
N ARG A 79 5.63 -4.86 -12.80
CA ARG A 79 6.69 -5.11 -13.80
C ARG A 79 6.51 -6.45 -14.53
N ARG A 80 6.05 -7.49 -13.84
CA ARG A 80 5.75 -8.79 -14.46
C ARG A 80 4.51 -8.72 -15.35
N SER A 81 3.47 -8.02 -14.90
CA SER A 81 2.20 -7.85 -15.61
C SER A 81 2.33 -6.98 -16.86
N SER A 82 3.16 -5.92 -16.82
CA SER A 82 3.39 -5.04 -17.99
C SER A 82 4.06 -5.74 -19.17
N ARG A 83 4.62 -6.94 -18.97
CA ARG A 83 5.13 -7.82 -20.04
C ARG A 83 4.05 -8.70 -20.66
N ARG A 84 2.83 -8.73 -20.11
CA ARG A 84 1.67 -9.38 -20.71
C ARG A 84 0.76 -8.28 -21.27
N PRO A 85 0.21 -8.44 -22.50
CA PRO A 85 -0.78 -7.50 -23.02
C PRO A 85 -2.00 -7.52 -22.08
N LEU A 86 -2.21 -6.43 -21.35
CA LEU A 86 -3.37 -6.25 -20.50
C LEU A 86 -4.54 -5.78 -21.36
N VAL A 87 -5.60 -6.56 -21.38
CA VAL A 87 -6.93 -6.06 -21.70
C VAL A 87 -7.38 -5.26 -20.47
N LEU A 88 -7.21 -3.94 -20.51
CA LEU A 88 -7.70 -3.03 -19.48
C LEU A 88 -9.22 -2.93 -19.63
N THR A 89 -9.97 -3.56 -18.76
CA THR A 89 -11.36 -3.20 -18.49
C THR A 89 -11.36 -2.06 -17.47
N GLU A 90 -11.77 -0.88 -17.92
CA GLU A 90 -11.67 0.39 -17.17
C GLU A 90 -12.68 0.56 -16.00
N GLU A 91 -13.53 -0.42 -15.67
CA GLU A 91 -14.75 -0.13 -14.96
C GLU A 91 -14.96 -0.76 -13.57
N GLU A 92 -14.06 -1.60 -13.06
CA GLU A 92 -14.30 -2.22 -11.76
C GLU A 92 -13.48 -1.59 -10.64
N LEU A 93 -14.18 -1.00 -9.67
CA LEU A 93 -13.58 -0.67 -8.37
C LEU A 93 -13.18 -1.98 -7.68
N PRO A 94 -11.92 -2.14 -7.25
CA PRO A 94 -11.40 -3.40 -6.72
C PRO A 94 -11.94 -3.79 -5.35
N LEU A 95 -12.86 -2.99 -4.78
CA LEU A 95 -13.40 -3.19 -3.44
C LEU A 95 -14.91 -3.46 -3.52
N PRO A 96 -15.47 -4.33 -2.66
CA PRO A 96 -16.90 -4.56 -2.61
C PRO A 96 -17.63 -3.24 -2.26
N VAL A 97 -18.44 -2.76 -3.20
CA VAL A 97 -19.09 -1.43 -3.16
C VAL A 97 -20.53 -1.47 -2.64
N ARG A 98 -21.03 -2.62 -2.22
CA ARG A 98 -22.46 -2.90 -2.14
C ARG A 98 -23.25 -2.01 -1.18
N ASP A 99 -22.63 -1.38 -0.18
CA ASP A 99 -23.31 -0.52 0.81
C ASP A 99 -22.45 0.66 1.26
N TRP A 100 -21.58 1.17 0.38
CA TRP A 100 -20.74 2.29 0.75
C TRP A 100 -21.46 3.62 0.55
N PRO A 101 -21.25 4.57 1.48
CA PRO A 101 -21.65 5.96 1.28
C PRO A 101 -21.10 6.52 -0.02
N GLU A 102 -21.86 7.38 -0.67
CA GLU A 102 -21.49 7.95 -1.97
C GLU A 102 -20.14 8.65 -1.93
N GLU A 103 -19.85 9.36 -0.84
CA GLU A 103 -18.55 10.04 -0.64
C GLU A 103 -17.38 9.07 -0.66
N ARG A 104 -17.56 7.88 -0.11
CA ARG A 104 -16.53 6.83 -0.15
C ARG A 104 -16.31 6.29 -1.55
N LEU A 105 -17.39 6.07 -2.29
CA LEU A 105 -17.33 5.65 -3.69
C LEU A 105 -16.62 6.69 -4.55
N MET A 106 -16.92 7.96 -4.35
CA MET A 106 -16.26 9.07 -5.04
C MET A 106 -14.76 9.10 -4.74
N LEU A 107 -14.37 8.92 -3.49
CA LEU A 107 -12.96 8.86 -3.10
C LEU A 107 -12.23 7.68 -3.76
N GLU A 108 -12.81 6.48 -3.76
CA GLU A 108 -12.18 5.29 -4.38
C GLU A 108 -12.04 5.47 -5.90
N ARG A 109 -13.03 6.07 -6.57
CA ARG A 109 -12.94 6.43 -8.00
C ARG A 109 -11.84 7.46 -8.26
N ALA A 110 -11.75 8.48 -7.42
CA ALA A 110 -10.72 9.50 -7.54
C ALA A 110 -9.31 8.92 -7.29
N LEU A 111 -9.16 8.06 -6.28
CA LEU A 111 -7.91 7.32 -6.03
C LEU A 111 -7.50 6.47 -7.23
N ALA A 112 -8.46 5.80 -7.87
CA ALA A 112 -8.18 4.99 -9.05
C ALA A 112 -7.66 5.80 -10.26
N GLN A 113 -8.01 7.09 -10.34
CA GLN A 113 -7.55 7.99 -11.40
C GLN A 113 -6.17 8.62 -11.12
N LEU A 114 -5.68 8.54 -9.88
CA LEU A 114 -4.33 9.04 -9.60
C LEU A 114 -3.26 8.20 -10.31
N PRO A 115 -2.17 8.84 -10.79
CA PRO A 115 -0.96 8.13 -11.20
C PRO A 115 -0.49 7.19 -10.07
N PRO A 116 0.01 5.98 -10.38
CA PRO A 116 0.37 4.97 -9.38
C PRO A 116 1.28 5.50 -8.27
N HIS A 117 2.32 6.27 -8.60
CA HIS A 117 3.26 6.83 -7.62
C HIS A 117 2.65 7.89 -6.69
N LEU A 118 1.61 8.61 -7.14
CA LEU A 118 0.87 9.55 -6.30
C LEU A 118 -0.18 8.85 -5.45
N ARG A 119 -0.85 7.85 -6.02
CA ARG A 119 -1.78 6.99 -5.28
C ARG A 119 -1.07 6.31 -4.12
N GLU A 120 0.08 5.70 -4.37
CA GLU A 120 0.91 5.05 -3.37
C GLU A 120 1.30 5.98 -2.22
N ALA A 121 1.81 7.17 -2.53
CA ALA A 121 2.16 8.18 -1.53
C ALA A 121 0.95 8.63 -0.71
N PHE A 122 -0.22 8.79 -1.34
CA PHE A 122 -1.44 9.16 -0.64
C PHE A 122 -1.94 8.05 0.28
N LEU A 123 -1.98 6.81 -0.20
CA LEU A 123 -2.41 5.66 0.60
C LEU A 123 -1.53 5.51 1.84
N LEU A 124 -0.21 5.53 1.68
CA LEU A 124 0.71 5.36 2.81
C LEU A 124 0.72 6.56 3.75
N GLY A 125 0.80 7.78 3.23
CA GLY A 125 0.91 8.97 4.04
C GLY A 125 -0.42 9.43 4.66
N ALA A 126 -1.51 9.49 3.88
CA ALA A 126 -2.78 10.03 4.34
C ALA A 126 -3.71 8.96 4.94
N MET A 127 -3.79 7.77 4.34
CA MET A 127 -4.71 6.73 4.81
C MET A 127 -4.09 5.82 5.87
N HIS A 128 -2.80 5.50 5.74
CA HIS A 128 -2.10 4.65 6.71
C HIS A 128 -1.25 5.45 7.72
N GLY A 129 -1.19 6.77 7.59
CA GLY A 129 -0.62 7.67 8.59
C GLY A 129 0.89 7.58 8.73
N LEU A 130 1.63 7.21 7.67
CA LEU A 130 3.08 7.32 7.65
C LEU A 130 3.47 8.80 7.60
N ASP A 131 4.38 9.21 8.47
CA ASP A 131 4.97 10.54 8.37
C ASP A 131 5.90 10.64 7.14
N HIS A 132 6.44 11.83 6.86
CA HIS A 132 7.24 12.02 5.65
C HIS A 132 8.55 11.21 5.64
N SER A 133 9.13 10.94 6.82
CA SER A 133 10.33 10.12 6.95
C SER A 133 10.01 8.64 6.72
N GLU A 134 8.95 8.14 7.39
CA GLU A 134 8.44 6.78 7.20
C GLU A 134 8.01 6.52 5.75
N LEU A 135 7.36 7.52 5.12
CA LEU A 135 6.94 7.44 3.71
C LEU A 135 8.15 7.39 2.77
N ALA A 136 9.16 8.23 3.03
CA ALA A 136 10.41 8.21 2.26
C ALA A 136 11.12 6.87 2.36
N GLU A 137 11.19 6.31 3.56
CA GLU A 137 11.76 4.98 3.82
C GLU A 137 10.96 3.87 3.12
N ALA A 138 9.63 3.89 3.27
CA ALA A 138 8.76 2.88 2.66
C ALA A 138 8.83 2.87 1.13
N LEU A 139 9.00 4.02 0.50
CA LEU A 139 9.04 4.19 -0.95
C LEU A 139 10.47 4.22 -1.54
N ASP A 140 11.49 4.15 -0.69
CA ASP A 140 12.91 4.27 -1.09
C ASP A 140 13.20 5.55 -1.92
N ILE A 141 12.72 6.68 -1.42
CA ILE A 141 12.87 8.01 -2.02
C ILE A 141 13.34 9.03 -0.99
N SER A 142 13.77 10.21 -1.45
CA SER A 142 14.11 11.30 -0.52
C SER A 142 12.88 11.83 0.22
N PRO A 143 13.05 12.36 1.46
CA PRO A 143 11.96 12.99 2.21
C PRO A 143 11.28 14.14 1.45
N ASP A 144 12.02 14.92 0.68
CA ASP A 144 11.47 15.99 -0.15
C ASP A 144 10.60 15.44 -1.29
N ASN A 145 11.02 14.35 -1.91
CA ASN A 145 10.21 13.67 -2.93
C ASN A 145 8.94 13.06 -2.32
N ALA A 146 9.02 12.46 -1.13
CA ALA A 146 7.86 11.93 -0.40
C ALA A 146 6.85 13.04 -0.13
N ARG A 147 7.31 14.18 0.41
CA ARG A 147 6.48 15.36 0.65
C ARG A 147 5.84 15.90 -0.63
N ALA A 148 6.63 16.02 -1.71
CA ALA A 148 6.15 16.49 -2.99
C ALA A 148 5.09 15.57 -3.61
N ARG A 149 5.30 14.24 -3.56
CA ARG A 149 4.30 13.26 -4.05
C ARG A 149 3.00 13.35 -3.27
N LEU A 150 3.07 13.39 -1.94
CA LEU A 150 1.88 13.49 -1.10
C LEU A 150 1.11 14.81 -1.34
N SER A 151 1.82 15.91 -1.49
CA SER A 151 1.22 17.21 -1.81
C SER A 151 0.51 17.21 -3.17
N ARG A 152 1.16 16.69 -4.21
CA ARG A 152 0.57 16.57 -5.56
C ARG A 152 -0.64 15.64 -5.55
N ALA A 153 -0.57 14.51 -4.85
CA ALA A 153 -1.69 13.58 -4.71
C ALA A 153 -2.91 14.26 -4.09
N ARG A 154 -2.70 15.01 -3.00
CA ARG A 154 -3.78 15.78 -2.34
C ARG A 154 -4.38 16.86 -3.25
N THR A 155 -3.56 17.51 -4.05
CA THR A 155 -4.02 18.53 -5.00
C THR A 155 -4.87 17.91 -6.10
N GLN A 156 -4.40 16.83 -6.72
CA GLN A 156 -5.17 16.12 -7.76
C GLN A 156 -6.47 15.52 -7.21
N LEU A 157 -6.44 14.92 -6.01
CA LEU A 157 -7.66 14.40 -5.40
C LEU A 157 -8.70 15.51 -5.15
N ARG A 158 -8.27 16.69 -4.67
CA ARG A 158 -9.19 17.84 -4.52
C ARG A 158 -9.80 18.26 -5.85
N GLN A 159 -9.04 18.26 -6.93
CA GLN A 159 -9.56 18.56 -8.27
C GLN A 159 -10.57 17.50 -8.74
N LEU A 160 -10.27 16.21 -8.53
CA LEU A 160 -11.16 15.11 -8.91
C LEU A 160 -12.46 15.05 -8.08
N LEU A 161 -12.39 15.45 -6.82
CA LEU A 161 -13.54 15.44 -5.90
C LEU A 161 -14.32 16.75 -5.90
N GLY A 162 -13.67 17.87 -6.19
CA GLY A 162 -14.24 19.22 -6.18
C GLY A 162 -14.49 19.81 -7.57
N GLY A 163 -14.26 19.07 -8.63
CA GLY A 163 -14.48 19.47 -10.01
C GLY A 163 -15.94 19.35 -10.43
N SER A 164 -16.80 20.12 -9.77
CA SER A 164 -18.16 20.43 -10.22
C SER A 164 -18.24 21.91 -10.50
#